data_43923b28a2284ffdc295dd7c6297e07a
#
_entry.id   43923b28a2284ffdc295dd7c6297e07a
#
_cell.length_a   1.000
_cell.length_b   1.000
_cell.length_c   1.000
_cell.angle_alpha   90.00
_cell.angle_beta   90.00
_cell.angle_gamma   90.00
#
_symmetry.space_group_name_H-M   'P 1'
#
loop_
_entity.id
_entity.type
_entity.pdbx_description
1 polymer ?
#
loop_
_entity_poly.entity_id
_entity_poly.type
_entity_poly.pdbx_seq_one_letter_code
_entity_poly.pdbx_strand_id
1 'polypeptide(L)'
;NNTIMGKEINIAEILKDKPQGTKLYDLLYNVDVELDTISTTDKETVVWCTNKTDNNTTCHRGYSEFGTVRGCPDGLQILLPSKEMRDWRKFDWKKGDVLVSNDSDSHIIFKGFSKDDYTIFEGKHWISVSKKRHISCLNMQNTQNYHIEDNKEVAQTYINTIEERLGGKFNRETLEVEKPHPEFKDGDIITITPQIGNNLIFIFRAKDVEKYYCHAYLDGNIAIVNDDSYCQKYFCTARPSTEEEQKQLFDALAKKGKAWDAVKKQIVDLKPKIELKPFDKVLVRNRNTQRWDADLFGFKSDGVNFFYHCVSGSWNFCIPYIGNESLLGTTKDAEK
;
A
#
# COMPACT_ATOMS: atom_id res chain seq x y z
N ASN A 1 45.03 -14.37 31.55
CA ASN A 1 43.83 -14.10 32.35
C ASN A 1 43.04 -12.95 31.69
N ASN A 2 42.26 -13.25 30.66
CA ASN A 2 41.25 -12.33 30.09
C ASN A 2 39.89 -12.87 30.48
N THR A 3 39.46 -12.53 31.71
CA THR A 3 38.06 -12.65 32.09
C THR A 3 37.34 -11.49 31.48
N ILE A 4 36.78 -11.67 30.28
CA ILE A 4 35.77 -10.78 29.76
C ILE A 4 34.51 -11.14 30.54
N MET A 5 34.19 -10.33 31.57
CA MET A 5 32.88 -10.35 32.22
C MET A 5 31.84 -9.81 31.22
N GLY A 6 31.53 -10.59 30.21
CA GLY A 6 30.34 -10.43 29.42
C GLY A 6 29.15 -10.94 30.25
N LYS A 7 28.10 -10.15 30.34
CA LYS A 7 26.82 -10.57 30.90
C LYS A 7 26.46 -11.96 30.32
N GLU A 8 26.31 -12.97 31.21
CA GLU A 8 25.91 -14.32 30.76
C GLU A 8 24.64 -14.23 29.93
N ILE A 9 24.66 -14.85 28.77
CA ILE A 9 23.52 -14.82 27.83
C ILE A 9 22.50 -15.83 28.35
N ASN A 10 21.31 -15.35 28.70
CA ASN A 10 20.19 -16.19 29.07
C ASN A 10 19.58 -16.80 27.80
N ILE A 11 19.91 -18.06 27.52
CA ILE A 11 19.43 -18.75 26.32
C ILE A 11 17.97 -19.19 26.43
N ALA A 12 17.46 -19.36 27.65
CA ALA A 12 16.03 -19.68 27.84
C ALA A 12 15.16 -18.53 27.34
N GLU A 13 15.57 -17.26 27.57
CA GLU A 13 14.84 -16.11 27.03
C GLU A 13 14.92 -16.04 25.49
N ILE A 14 16.06 -16.37 24.89
CA ILE A 14 16.21 -16.44 23.43
C ILE A 14 15.32 -17.52 22.83
N LEU A 15 15.27 -18.67 23.48
CA LEU A 15 14.54 -19.85 23.01
C LEU A 15 13.03 -19.78 23.26
N LYS A 16 12.58 -18.91 24.16
CA LYS A 16 11.17 -18.76 24.53
C LYS A 16 10.26 -18.49 23.32
N ASP A 17 10.76 -17.70 22.37
CA ASP A 17 10.03 -17.30 21.17
C ASP A 17 10.31 -18.26 19.97
N LYS A 18 11.10 -19.31 20.17
CA LYS A 18 11.39 -20.27 19.12
C LYS A 18 10.41 -21.44 19.15
N PRO A 19 10.02 -22.00 18.00
CA PRO A 19 9.11 -23.13 17.96
C PRO A 19 9.72 -24.39 18.57
N GLN A 20 8.88 -25.25 19.13
CA GLN A 20 9.27 -26.64 19.45
C GLN A 20 9.84 -27.32 18.21
N GLY A 21 10.88 -28.13 18.38
CA GLY A 21 11.61 -28.75 17.27
C GLY A 21 12.73 -27.86 16.69
N THR A 22 12.96 -26.63 17.24
CA THR A 22 14.12 -25.81 16.86
C THR A 22 15.39 -26.64 17.05
N LYS A 23 16.19 -26.77 16.00
CA LYS A 23 17.44 -27.51 16.01
C LYS A 23 18.51 -26.80 16.79
N LEU A 24 19.20 -27.53 17.66
CA LEU A 24 20.26 -27.08 18.54
C LEU A 24 21.36 -28.16 18.57
N TYR A 25 22.42 -27.87 19.25
CA TYR A 25 23.57 -28.80 19.34
C TYR A 25 24.08 -28.93 20.76
N ASP A 26 24.24 -30.17 21.20
CA ASP A 26 24.88 -30.50 22.49
C ASP A 26 26.36 -30.82 22.27
N LEU A 27 27.22 -29.91 22.74
CA LEU A 27 28.67 -30.03 22.59
C LEU A 27 29.25 -31.17 23.42
N LEU A 28 28.69 -31.46 24.59
CA LEU A 28 29.18 -32.48 25.49
C LEU A 28 29.05 -33.89 24.89
N TYR A 29 27.88 -34.14 24.30
CA TYR A 29 27.59 -35.44 23.70
C TYR A 29 27.85 -35.49 22.18
N ASN A 30 28.18 -34.33 21.59
CA ASN A 30 28.44 -34.17 20.15
C ASN A 30 27.26 -34.66 19.29
N VAL A 31 26.04 -34.21 19.65
CA VAL A 31 24.78 -34.61 18.97
C VAL A 31 23.89 -33.43 18.71
N ASP A 32 23.14 -33.52 17.62
CA ASP A 32 22.04 -32.61 17.37
C ASP A 32 20.90 -32.92 18.33
N VAL A 33 20.27 -31.85 18.88
CA VAL A 33 19.11 -31.93 19.75
C VAL A 33 18.03 -30.99 19.24
N GLU A 34 16.81 -31.25 19.59
CA GLU A 34 15.65 -30.39 19.23
C GLU A 34 15.05 -29.79 20.51
N LEU A 35 14.76 -28.50 20.50
CA LEU A 35 14.04 -27.84 21.57
C LEU A 35 12.69 -28.53 21.81
N ASP A 36 12.43 -28.99 23.02
CA ASP A 36 11.15 -29.56 23.43
C ASP A 36 10.30 -28.53 24.15
N THR A 37 10.76 -28.10 25.34
CA THR A 37 10.03 -27.11 26.14
C THR A 37 10.96 -26.35 27.08
N ILE A 38 10.49 -25.23 27.59
CA ILE A 38 11.15 -24.47 28.65
C ILE A 38 10.23 -24.51 29.87
N SER A 39 10.73 -24.97 31.00
CA SER A 39 10.01 -25.02 32.25
C SER A 39 10.63 -24.10 33.27
N THR A 40 9.86 -23.22 33.87
CA THR A 40 10.29 -22.32 34.94
C THR A 40 9.55 -22.67 36.22
N THR A 41 10.32 -22.85 37.30
CA THR A 41 9.83 -23.07 38.66
C THR A 41 10.39 -21.97 39.55
N ASP A 42 9.96 -21.92 40.81
CA ASP A 42 10.50 -20.97 41.78
C ASP A 42 12.00 -21.16 42.08
N LYS A 43 12.57 -22.28 41.66
CA LYS A 43 13.96 -22.66 41.93
C LYS A 43 14.90 -22.58 40.75
N GLU A 44 14.41 -22.88 39.56
CA GLU A 44 15.23 -22.97 38.33
C GLU A 44 14.40 -22.81 37.05
N THR A 45 15.03 -22.33 36.00
CA THR A 45 14.55 -22.43 34.62
C THR A 45 15.33 -23.50 33.89
N VAL A 46 14.65 -24.44 33.26
CA VAL A 46 15.25 -25.55 32.55
C VAL A 46 14.82 -25.54 31.10
N VAL A 47 15.81 -25.56 30.19
CA VAL A 47 15.61 -25.78 28.76
C VAL A 47 15.66 -27.28 28.49
N TRP A 48 14.56 -27.86 28.06
CA TRP A 48 14.47 -29.26 27.72
C TRP A 48 14.63 -29.44 26.21
N CYS A 49 15.54 -30.38 25.87
CA CYS A 49 15.75 -30.78 24.48
C CYS A 49 15.61 -32.29 24.36
N THR A 50 15.33 -32.73 23.15
CA THR A 50 15.24 -34.16 22.80
C THR A 50 16.18 -34.51 21.65
N ASN A 51 16.66 -35.71 21.62
CA ASN A 51 17.27 -36.33 20.46
C ASN A 51 16.84 -37.77 20.31
N LYS A 52 16.82 -38.26 19.08
CA LYS A 52 16.58 -39.67 18.78
C LYS A 52 17.90 -40.44 18.73
N THR A 53 17.97 -41.54 19.41
CA THR A 53 19.10 -42.48 19.32
C THR A 53 18.93 -43.40 18.11
N ASP A 54 20.02 -44.12 17.75
CA ASP A 54 20.03 -45.09 16.64
C ASP A 54 18.94 -46.17 16.79
N ASN A 55 18.51 -46.46 18.03
CA ASN A 55 17.43 -47.39 18.32
C ASN A 55 16.03 -46.73 18.31
N ASN A 56 15.91 -45.53 17.76
CA ASN A 56 14.67 -44.74 17.72
C ASN A 56 14.07 -44.40 19.11
N THR A 57 14.89 -44.46 20.15
CA THR A 57 14.52 -44.05 21.51
C THR A 57 14.72 -42.54 21.66
N THR A 58 13.69 -41.85 22.19
CA THR A 58 13.80 -40.41 22.49
C THR A 58 14.53 -40.23 23.82
N CYS A 59 15.64 -39.52 23.82
CA CYS A 59 16.34 -39.08 25.01
C CYS A 59 15.99 -37.63 25.32
N HIS A 60 15.63 -37.33 26.58
CA HIS A 60 15.41 -36.00 27.08
C HIS A 60 16.64 -35.49 27.82
N ARG A 61 17.01 -34.21 27.56
CA ARG A 61 18.15 -33.53 28.17
C ARG A 61 17.71 -32.20 28.72
N GLY A 62 18.10 -31.91 29.96
CA GLY A 62 17.83 -30.64 30.61
C GLY A 62 19.07 -29.79 30.73
N TYR A 63 18.96 -28.53 30.38
CA TYR A 63 20.01 -27.53 30.50
C TYR A 63 19.54 -26.38 31.38
N SER A 64 20.46 -25.68 32.04
CA SER A 64 20.15 -24.46 32.75
C SER A 64 19.70 -23.36 31.78
N GLU A 65 19.19 -22.26 32.32
CA GLU A 65 18.86 -21.07 31.53
C GLU A 65 20.03 -20.46 30.76
N PHE A 66 21.28 -20.82 31.11
CA PHE A 66 22.50 -20.38 30.44
C PHE A 66 23.08 -21.48 29.50
N GLY A 67 22.39 -22.60 29.33
CA GLY A 67 22.83 -23.70 28.46
C GLY A 67 23.96 -24.56 29.02
N THR A 68 24.15 -24.55 30.34
CA THR A 68 25.04 -25.44 31.05
C THR A 68 24.30 -26.74 31.40
N VAL A 69 25.03 -27.76 31.91
CA VAL A 69 24.38 -28.97 32.43
C VAL A 69 23.39 -28.58 33.55
N ARG A 70 22.18 -29.15 33.56
CA ARG A 70 21.21 -28.91 34.61
C ARG A 70 21.82 -29.25 36.00
N GLY A 71 21.62 -28.32 36.96
CA GLY A 71 22.20 -28.44 38.29
C GLY A 71 23.66 -27.97 38.40
N CYS A 72 24.27 -27.49 37.31
CA CYS A 72 25.61 -26.89 37.29
C CYS A 72 25.55 -25.50 36.62
N PRO A 73 24.91 -24.50 37.22
CA PRO A 73 24.70 -23.19 36.58
C PRO A 73 26.02 -22.46 36.29
N ASP A 74 27.05 -22.69 37.11
CA ASP A 74 28.38 -22.11 36.92
C ASP A 74 29.29 -22.93 35.95
N GLY A 75 28.72 -23.92 35.30
CA GLY A 75 29.40 -24.76 34.33
C GLY A 75 29.67 -24.09 32.99
N LEU A 76 30.36 -24.79 32.09
CA LEU A 76 30.52 -24.32 30.73
C LEU A 76 29.20 -24.45 29.96
N GLN A 77 28.93 -23.47 29.11
CA GLN A 77 27.83 -23.54 28.15
C GLN A 77 28.09 -24.65 27.12
N ILE A 78 27.23 -25.64 27.10
CA ILE A 78 27.33 -26.80 26.21
C ILE A 78 26.20 -26.89 25.20
N LEU A 79 25.08 -26.24 25.46
CA LEU A 79 24.00 -26.10 24.48
C LEU A 79 24.33 -24.92 23.56
N LEU A 80 24.37 -25.18 22.27
CA LEU A 80 24.74 -24.24 21.22
C LEU A 80 23.63 -24.16 20.16
N PRO A 81 23.52 -23.06 19.39
CA PRO A 81 22.58 -22.97 18.26
C PRO A 81 22.81 -24.08 17.21
N SER A 82 24.06 -24.34 16.85
CA SER A 82 24.46 -25.48 16.02
C SER A 82 25.92 -25.84 16.25
N LYS A 83 26.40 -26.88 15.60
CA LYS A 83 27.80 -27.25 15.63
C LYS A 83 28.70 -26.13 15.08
N GLU A 84 28.28 -25.47 14.03
CA GLU A 84 28.99 -24.41 13.30
C GLU A 84 28.73 -23.02 13.90
N MET A 85 27.52 -22.77 14.42
CA MET A 85 27.13 -21.52 15.06
C MET A 85 27.18 -21.64 16.58
N ARG A 86 28.09 -20.88 17.19
CA ARG A 86 28.25 -20.87 18.66
C ARG A 86 27.82 -19.58 19.33
N ASP A 87 27.46 -18.55 18.54
CA ASP A 87 27.10 -17.22 19.02
C ASP A 87 25.58 -17.10 19.14
N TRP A 88 25.09 -17.20 20.36
CA TRP A 88 23.68 -17.03 20.68
C TRP A 88 23.13 -15.64 20.32
N ARG A 89 23.97 -14.59 20.34
CA ARG A 89 23.55 -13.24 19.96
C ARG A 89 23.17 -13.17 18.48
N LYS A 90 23.92 -13.89 17.64
CA LYS A 90 23.60 -13.99 16.22
C LYS A 90 22.36 -14.86 15.96
N PHE A 91 22.22 -15.94 16.73
CA PHE A 91 21.03 -16.80 16.66
C PHE A 91 19.73 -16.05 17.07
N ASP A 92 19.85 -15.05 17.95
CA ASP A 92 18.72 -14.22 18.41
C ASP A 92 18.29 -13.15 17.39
N TRP A 93 18.96 -12.99 16.27
CA TRP A 93 18.55 -12.04 15.24
C TRP A 93 17.09 -12.26 14.84
N LYS A 94 16.35 -11.16 14.75
CA LYS A 94 14.93 -11.16 14.43
C LYS A 94 14.70 -10.55 13.06
N LYS A 95 13.68 -11.04 12.39
CA LYS A 95 13.25 -10.47 11.11
C LYS A 95 13.06 -8.95 11.24
N GLY A 96 13.67 -8.20 10.32
CA GLY A 96 13.64 -6.74 10.34
C GLY A 96 14.79 -6.09 11.13
N ASP A 97 15.70 -6.87 11.73
CA ASP A 97 16.91 -6.33 12.33
C ASP A 97 17.85 -5.77 11.26
N VAL A 98 18.47 -4.64 11.58
CA VAL A 98 19.52 -4.05 10.75
C VAL A 98 20.84 -4.65 11.14
N LEU A 99 21.49 -5.30 10.19
CA LEU A 99 22.82 -5.88 10.35
C LEU A 99 23.84 -5.05 9.59
N VAL A 100 25.06 -4.98 10.10
CA VAL A 100 26.20 -4.31 9.46
C VAL A 100 27.31 -5.31 9.17
N SER A 101 27.96 -5.16 8.03
CA SER A 101 29.09 -5.98 7.63
C SER A 101 30.31 -5.69 8.52
N ASN A 102 31.05 -6.74 8.89
CA ASN A 102 32.29 -6.60 9.66
C ASN A 102 33.41 -5.90 8.85
N ASP A 103 33.34 -5.97 7.52
CA ASP A 103 34.40 -5.50 6.63
C ASP A 103 34.06 -4.16 5.97
N SER A 104 32.84 -3.64 6.16
CA SER A 104 32.38 -2.41 5.55
C SER A 104 31.19 -1.81 6.30
N ASP A 105 30.87 -0.52 6.06
CA ASP A 105 29.68 0.13 6.61
C ASP A 105 28.38 -0.27 5.86
N SER A 106 28.40 -1.42 5.20
CA SER A 106 27.24 -1.89 4.42
C SER A 106 26.19 -2.51 5.32
N HIS A 107 24.98 -1.97 5.26
CA HIS A 107 23.84 -2.46 6.05
C HIS A 107 22.92 -3.36 5.23
N ILE A 108 22.33 -4.35 5.89
CA ILE A 108 21.34 -5.28 5.33
C ILE A 108 20.26 -5.55 6.38
N ILE A 109 19.04 -5.78 5.94
CA ILE A 109 17.95 -6.15 6.85
C ILE A 109 17.79 -7.65 6.88
N PHE A 110 17.88 -8.22 8.06
CA PHE A 110 17.75 -9.66 8.29
C PHE A 110 16.34 -10.15 7.95
N LYS A 111 16.23 -11.20 7.15
CA LYS A 111 14.97 -11.86 6.83
C LYS A 111 14.79 -13.17 7.61
N GLY A 112 15.84 -13.96 7.69
CA GLY A 112 15.83 -15.25 8.37
C GLY A 112 17.04 -16.10 7.99
N PHE A 113 17.32 -17.13 8.76
CA PHE A 113 18.32 -18.11 8.40
C PHE A 113 17.81 -19.00 7.27
N SER A 114 18.72 -19.36 6.36
CA SER A 114 18.40 -20.19 5.19
C SER A 114 18.79 -21.65 5.36
N LYS A 115 19.55 -21.96 6.43
CA LYS A 115 20.00 -23.30 6.79
C LYS A 115 19.82 -23.57 8.27
N ASP A 116 19.58 -24.81 8.60
CA ASP A 116 19.43 -25.28 9.98
C ASP A 116 20.73 -25.20 10.82
N ASP A 117 21.87 -24.97 10.17
CA ASP A 117 23.17 -24.75 10.85
C ASP A 117 23.41 -23.26 11.19
N TYR A 118 22.49 -22.37 10.77
CA TYR A 118 22.50 -20.92 11.01
C TYR A 118 23.74 -20.18 10.48
N THR A 119 24.54 -20.82 9.61
CA THR A 119 25.73 -20.21 9.02
C THR A 119 25.43 -19.26 7.89
N ILE A 120 24.27 -19.41 7.25
CA ILE A 120 23.82 -18.59 6.13
C ILE A 120 22.46 -17.99 6.45
N PHE A 121 22.32 -16.71 6.20
CA PHE A 121 21.05 -16.00 6.30
C PHE A 121 20.66 -15.31 5.00
N GLU A 122 19.38 -15.08 4.82
CA GLU A 122 18.83 -14.24 3.76
C GLU A 122 18.65 -12.83 4.31
N GLY A 123 19.24 -11.86 3.62
CA GLY A 123 19.13 -10.45 3.96
C GLY A 123 18.61 -9.62 2.79
N LYS A 124 17.88 -8.57 3.11
CA LYS A 124 17.31 -7.63 2.14
C LYS A 124 18.05 -6.29 2.19
N HIS A 125 18.48 -5.79 1.04
CA HIS A 125 19.05 -4.47 0.91
C HIS A 125 18.53 -3.76 -0.33
N TRP A 126 18.71 -2.44 -0.40
CA TRP A 126 18.24 -1.61 -1.49
C TRP A 126 19.41 -1.00 -2.24
N ILE A 127 19.40 -1.18 -3.56
CA ILE A 127 20.43 -0.69 -4.46
C ILE A 127 19.85 0.45 -5.29
N SER A 128 20.59 1.57 -5.38
CA SER A 128 20.29 2.64 -6.33
C SER A 128 20.78 2.24 -7.72
N VAL A 129 19.87 1.93 -8.62
CA VAL A 129 20.19 1.67 -10.04
C VAL A 129 20.34 2.99 -10.80
N SER A 130 19.63 4.04 -10.37
CA SER A 130 19.73 5.42 -10.87
C SER A 130 19.20 6.40 -9.82
N LYS A 131 19.35 7.72 -10.09
CA LYS A 131 18.82 8.77 -9.18
C LYS A 131 17.33 8.64 -8.86
N LYS A 132 16.55 7.92 -9.69
CA LYS A 132 15.10 7.76 -9.56
C LYS A 132 14.64 6.29 -9.36
N ARG A 133 15.55 5.33 -9.45
CA ARG A 133 15.21 3.91 -9.40
C ARG A 133 16.01 3.19 -8.33
N HIS A 134 15.31 2.71 -7.32
CA HIS A 134 15.84 1.85 -6.26
C HIS A 134 15.16 0.48 -6.37
N ILE A 135 15.94 -0.56 -6.27
CA ILE A 135 15.45 -1.94 -6.26
C ILE A 135 15.86 -2.61 -4.95
N SER A 136 14.99 -3.46 -4.43
CA SER A 136 15.33 -4.34 -3.33
C SER A 136 15.94 -5.63 -3.87
N CYS A 137 16.97 -6.11 -3.21
CA CYS A 137 17.61 -7.38 -3.51
C CYS A 137 17.62 -8.26 -2.26
N LEU A 138 17.31 -9.54 -2.45
CA LEU A 138 17.50 -10.57 -1.44
C LEU A 138 18.80 -11.28 -1.73
N ASN A 139 19.70 -11.33 -0.74
CA ASN A 139 21.00 -11.97 -0.87
C ASN A 139 21.23 -12.93 0.27
N MET A 140 21.86 -14.05 -0.06
CA MET A 140 22.37 -15.00 0.90
C MET A 140 23.73 -14.53 1.40
N GLN A 141 23.88 -14.46 2.72
CA GLN A 141 25.08 -13.94 3.37
C GLN A 141 25.58 -14.90 4.44
N ASN A 142 26.90 -14.91 4.66
CA ASN A 142 27.49 -15.67 5.75
C ASN A 142 27.30 -14.94 7.07
N THR A 143 26.71 -15.60 8.05
CA THR A 143 26.41 -15.04 9.37
C THR A 143 27.67 -14.54 10.10
N GLN A 144 28.84 -15.16 9.86
CA GLN A 144 30.09 -14.73 10.49
C GLN A 144 30.53 -13.32 10.07
N ASN A 145 30.14 -12.88 8.87
CA ASN A 145 30.57 -11.59 8.30
C ASN A 145 29.70 -10.42 8.75
N TYR A 146 28.72 -10.66 9.60
CA TYR A 146 27.77 -9.62 10.03
C TYR A 146 27.58 -9.66 11.54
N HIS A 147 27.17 -8.51 12.06
CA HIS A 147 26.68 -8.36 13.44
C HIS A 147 25.46 -7.40 13.42
N ILE A 148 24.71 -7.40 14.51
CA ILE A 148 23.59 -6.45 14.67
C ILE A 148 24.13 -5.03 14.77
N GLU A 149 23.44 -4.06 14.14
CA GLU A 149 23.76 -2.65 14.36
C GLU A 149 23.28 -2.23 15.76
N ASP A 150 24.23 -2.19 16.71
CA ASP A 150 23.95 -1.90 18.12
C ASP A 150 23.57 -0.42 18.34
N ASN A 151 24.01 0.46 17.44
CA ASN A 151 23.63 1.88 17.48
C ASN A 151 22.23 2.05 16.85
N LYS A 152 21.23 2.20 17.72
CA LYS A 152 19.83 2.36 17.31
C LYS A 152 19.59 3.57 16.40
N GLU A 153 20.37 4.65 16.55
CA GLU A 153 20.24 5.85 15.71
C GLU A 153 20.77 5.57 14.30
N VAL A 154 21.86 4.84 14.16
CA VAL A 154 22.42 4.42 12.86
C VAL A 154 21.45 3.45 12.17
N ALA A 155 20.98 2.43 12.89
CA ALA A 155 19.98 1.50 12.37
C ALA A 155 18.71 2.22 11.88
N GLN A 156 18.21 3.17 12.66
CA GLN A 156 17.02 3.95 12.29
C GLN A 156 17.29 4.88 11.11
N THR A 157 18.48 5.50 11.06
CA THR A 157 18.89 6.34 9.91
C THR A 157 18.95 5.54 8.62
N TYR A 158 19.42 4.31 8.66
CA TYR A 158 19.40 3.40 7.50
C TYR A 158 17.97 3.16 7.02
N ILE A 159 17.05 2.84 7.94
CA ILE A 159 15.62 2.65 7.61
C ILE A 159 15.00 3.94 7.06
N ASN A 160 15.23 5.09 7.70
CA ASN A 160 14.71 6.37 7.23
C ASN A 160 15.19 6.69 5.80
N THR A 161 16.45 6.38 5.48
CA THR A 161 16.98 6.56 4.12
C THR A 161 16.24 5.72 3.09
N ILE A 162 15.85 4.48 3.46
CA ILE A 162 15.03 3.61 2.60
C ILE A 162 13.62 4.20 2.43
N GLU A 163 13.00 4.63 3.53
CA GLU A 163 11.67 5.26 3.56
C GLU A 163 11.61 6.51 2.68
N GLU A 164 12.57 7.42 2.83
CA GLU A 164 12.67 8.66 2.04
C GLU A 164 12.85 8.37 0.55
N ARG A 165 13.75 7.46 0.21
CA ARG A 165 14.04 7.11 -1.19
C ARG A 165 12.87 6.45 -1.90
N LEU A 166 12.07 5.69 -1.18
CA LEU A 166 10.93 4.91 -1.73
C LEU A 166 9.57 5.60 -1.51
N GLY A 167 9.55 6.66 -0.68
CA GLY A 167 8.36 7.47 -0.42
C GLY A 167 7.28 6.71 0.36
N GLY A 168 7.67 5.97 1.40
CA GLY A 168 6.74 5.20 2.21
C GLY A 168 7.31 4.83 3.57
N LYS A 169 6.60 3.98 4.33
CA LYS A 169 7.04 3.46 5.62
C LYS A 169 7.51 2.01 5.51
N PHE A 170 8.64 1.72 6.12
CA PHE A 170 9.18 0.36 6.14
C PHE A 170 8.40 -0.52 7.12
N ASN A 171 7.85 -1.62 6.59
CA ASN A 171 7.18 -2.64 7.39
C ASN A 171 8.18 -3.77 7.71
N ARG A 172 8.49 -3.96 8.99
CA ARG A 172 9.45 -4.98 9.44
C ARG A 172 8.96 -6.41 9.27
N GLU A 173 7.63 -6.63 9.23
CA GLU A 173 7.05 -7.95 9.06
C GLU A 173 7.08 -8.41 7.59
N THR A 174 6.74 -7.51 6.67
CA THR A 174 6.76 -7.82 5.23
C THR A 174 8.14 -7.58 4.61
N LEU A 175 8.99 -6.79 5.25
CA LEU A 175 10.25 -6.24 4.73
C LEU A 175 10.05 -5.42 3.46
N GLU A 176 8.89 -4.77 3.30
CA GLU A 176 8.57 -3.91 2.18
C GLU A 176 8.35 -2.48 2.65
N VAL A 177 8.53 -1.52 1.74
CA VAL A 177 8.15 -0.14 1.99
C VAL A 177 6.73 0.08 1.54
N GLU A 178 5.85 0.28 2.51
CA GLU A 178 4.44 0.57 2.29
C GLU A 178 4.28 2.05 1.98
N LYS A 179 3.89 2.36 0.75
CA LYS A 179 3.54 3.73 0.39
C LYS A 179 2.18 4.06 1.01
N PRO A 180 2.03 5.28 1.58
CA PRO A 180 0.71 5.71 1.99
C PRO A 180 -0.20 5.68 0.77
N HIS A 181 -1.17 4.78 0.76
CA HIS A 181 -2.23 4.82 -0.23
C HIS A 181 -3.16 5.96 0.14
N PRO A 182 -3.31 6.99 -0.72
CA PRO A 182 -4.27 8.04 -0.46
C PRO A 182 -5.64 7.40 -0.20
N GLU A 183 -6.32 7.85 0.84
CA GLU A 183 -7.71 7.46 1.05
C GLU A 183 -8.58 8.24 0.08
N PHE A 184 -9.07 7.56 -0.92
CA PHE A 184 -10.03 8.12 -1.86
C PHE A 184 -11.46 7.87 -1.39
N LYS A 185 -12.32 8.87 -1.62
CA LYS A 185 -13.76 8.80 -1.37
C LYS A 185 -14.50 8.60 -2.68
N ASP A 186 -15.66 7.97 -2.58
CA ASP A 186 -16.56 7.82 -3.73
C ASP A 186 -16.85 9.17 -4.39
N GLY A 187 -16.56 9.26 -5.69
CA GLY A 187 -16.66 10.48 -6.49
C GLY A 187 -15.36 11.25 -6.68
N ASP A 188 -14.28 10.89 -5.98
CA ASP A 188 -12.98 11.51 -6.19
C ASP A 188 -12.45 11.19 -7.60
N ILE A 189 -11.79 12.17 -8.20
CA ILE A 189 -11.14 11.96 -9.48
C ILE A 189 -9.67 11.61 -9.24
N ILE A 190 -9.30 10.40 -9.64
CA ILE A 190 -7.96 9.86 -9.40
C ILE A 190 -7.28 9.46 -10.71
N THR A 191 -5.97 9.59 -10.74
CA THR A 191 -5.13 9.09 -11.82
C THR A 191 -4.43 7.83 -11.38
N ILE A 192 -4.63 6.77 -12.14
CA ILE A 192 -3.99 5.47 -11.97
C ILE A 192 -2.89 5.35 -13.01
N THR A 193 -1.67 5.10 -12.54
CA THR A 193 -0.51 4.85 -13.38
C THR A 193 -0.19 3.36 -13.33
N PRO A 194 -0.53 2.57 -14.36
CA PRO A 194 -0.18 1.16 -14.43
C PRO A 194 1.32 0.98 -14.70
N GLN A 195 1.86 -0.18 -14.40
CA GLN A 195 3.26 -0.51 -14.71
C GLN A 195 3.53 -0.54 -16.23
N ILE A 196 2.52 -0.91 -17.00
CA ILE A 196 2.55 -0.98 -18.47
C ILE A 196 1.27 -0.34 -19.00
N GLY A 197 1.39 0.57 -19.98
CA GLY A 197 0.27 1.26 -20.60
C GLY A 197 0.18 2.74 -20.24
N ASN A 198 -0.96 3.35 -20.59
CA ASN A 198 -1.22 4.77 -20.36
C ASN A 198 -1.77 5.01 -18.96
N ASN A 199 -1.65 6.24 -18.46
CA ASN A 199 -2.36 6.67 -17.29
C ASN A 199 -3.88 6.59 -17.53
N LEU A 200 -4.60 6.10 -16.53
CA LEU A 200 -6.06 6.03 -16.52
C LEU A 200 -6.59 7.09 -15.55
N ILE A 201 -7.61 7.83 -15.95
CA ILE A 201 -8.24 8.83 -15.08
C ILE A 201 -9.61 8.29 -14.67
N PHE A 202 -9.79 8.03 -13.38
CA PHE A 202 -10.98 7.38 -12.82
C PHE A 202 -11.87 8.37 -12.08
N ILE A 203 -13.18 8.22 -12.20
CA ILE A 203 -14.14 8.65 -11.18
C ILE A 203 -14.22 7.50 -10.20
N PHE A 204 -13.53 7.62 -9.07
CA PHE A 204 -13.39 6.57 -8.08
C PHE A 204 -14.74 6.23 -7.45
N ARG A 205 -15.04 4.93 -7.28
CA ARG A 205 -16.25 4.45 -6.62
C ARG A 205 -15.93 3.75 -5.30
N ALA A 206 -15.05 2.77 -5.34
CA ALA A 206 -14.71 1.94 -4.19
C ALA A 206 -13.34 1.29 -4.36
N LYS A 207 -12.82 0.72 -3.28
CA LYS A 207 -11.64 -0.15 -3.30
C LYS A 207 -11.88 -1.38 -2.43
N ASP A 208 -11.28 -2.50 -2.81
CA ASP A 208 -11.08 -3.67 -1.97
C ASP A 208 -9.58 -3.93 -1.75
N VAL A 209 -9.23 -5.13 -1.29
CA VAL A 209 -7.83 -5.51 -1.05
C VAL A 209 -6.99 -5.46 -2.34
N GLU A 210 -7.59 -5.84 -3.49
CA GLU A 210 -6.87 -6.05 -4.74
C GLU A 210 -7.17 -5.02 -5.83
N LYS A 211 -8.30 -4.30 -5.74
CA LYS A 211 -8.84 -3.53 -6.87
C LYS A 211 -9.27 -2.12 -6.50
N TYR A 212 -9.18 -1.22 -7.49
CA TYR A 212 -9.87 0.07 -7.52
C TYR A 212 -11.03 -0.02 -8.51
N TYR A 213 -12.24 0.32 -8.07
CA TYR A 213 -13.46 0.37 -8.88
C TYR A 213 -13.79 1.80 -9.24
N CYS A 214 -14.41 2.02 -10.40
CA CYS A 214 -14.80 3.35 -10.88
C CYS A 214 -16.22 3.39 -11.44
N HIS A 215 -16.81 4.58 -11.50
CA HIS A 215 -18.06 4.87 -12.22
C HIS A 215 -17.81 5.07 -13.71
N ALA A 216 -16.67 5.66 -14.05
CA ALA A 216 -16.21 5.87 -15.41
C ALA A 216 -14.68 6.10 -15.37
N TYR A 217 -14.03 5.88 -16.50
CA TYR A 217 -12.61 6.20 -16.64
C TYR A 217 -12.26 6.67 -18.05
N LEU A 218 -11.14 7.35 -18.16
CA LEU A 218 -10.51 7.76 -19.42
C LEU A 218 -9.26 6.93 -19.64
N ASP A 219 -9.16 6.28 -20.80
CA ASP A 219 -7.95 5.63 -21.30
C ASP A 219 -7.51 6.34 -22.58
N GLY A 220 -6.39 7.05 -22.52
CA GLY A 220 -5.98 7.96 -23.57
C GLY A 220 -7.04 9.04 -23.83
N ASN A 221 -7.76 8.93 -24.95
CA ASN A 221 -8.84 9.86 -25.35
C ASN A 221 -10.24 9.24 -25.30
N ILE A 222 -10.37 8.01 -24.79
CA ILE A 222 -11.62 7.25 -24.82
C ILE A 222 -12.20 7.17 -23.41
N ALA A 223 -13.31 7.89 -23.17
CA ALA A 223 -14.08 7.72 -21.93
C ALA A 223 -14.86 6.39 -21.98
N ILE A 224 -14.74 5.61 -20.92
CA ILE A 224 -15.46 4.35 -20.74
C ILE A 224 -16.36 4.49 -19.51
N VAL A 225 -17.67 4.28 -19.71
CA VAL A 225 -18.68 4.32 -18.66
C VAL A 225 -19.11 2.88 -18.42
N ASN A 226 -18.63 2.31 -17.32
CA ASN A 226 -18.99 0.96 -16.91
C ASN A 226 -18.76 0.82 -15.40
N ASP A 227 -19.80 0.57 -14.65
CA ASP A 227 -19.77 0.44 -13.19
C ASP A 227 -18.99 -0.80 -12.70
N ASP A 228 -18.70 -1.76 -13.56
CA ASP A 228 -17.93 -2.95 -13.25
C ASP A 228 -16.43 -2.82 -13.60
N SER A 229 -16.01 -1.65 -14.08
CA SER A 229 -14.61 -1.42 -14.42
C SER A 229 -13.74 -1.27 -13.18
N TYR A 230 -12.57 -1.92 -13.22
CA TYR A 230 -11.60 -1.89 -12.15
C TYR A 230 -10.15 -1.92 -12.65
N CYS A 231 -9.21 -1.51 -11.79
CA CYS A 231 -7.78 -1.69 -11.98
C CYS A 231 -7.18 -2.45 -10.78
N GLN A 232 -6.29 -3.42 -11.05
CA GLN A 232 -5.62 -4.18 -10.00
C GLN A 232 -4.54 -3.35 -9.30
N LYS A 233 -4.57 -3.26 -7.97
CA LYS A 233 -3.64 -2.45 -7.16
C LYS A 233 -2.18 -2.86 -7.29
N TYR A 234 -1.91 -4.16 -7.41
CA TYR A 234 -0.54 -4.69 -7.46
C TYR A 234 0.28 -4.21 -8.66
N PHE A 235 -0.40 -3.75 -9.71
CA PHE A 235 0.23 -3.34 -10.96
C PHE A 235 0.09 -1.85 -11.25
N CYS A 236 -0.34 -1.06 -10.28
CA CYS A 236 -0.54 0.38 -10.49
C CYS A 236 -0.27 1.21 -9.22
N THR A 237 -0.05 2.50 -9.43
CA THR A 237 -0.07 3.52 -8.38
C THR A 237 -1.24 4.45 -8.61
N ALA A 238 -1.85 4.96 -7.55
CA ALA A 238 -2.98 5.88 -7.62
C ALA A 238 -2.67 7.19 -6.89
N ARG A 239 -3.11 8.33 -7.45
CA ARG A 239 -3.00 9.66 -6.87
C ARG A 239 -4.22 10.52 -7.21
N PRO A 240 -4.49 11.61 -6.51
CA PRO A 240 -5.46 12.60 -6.97
C PRO A 240 -5.10 13.10 -8.37
N SER A 241 -6.11 13.28 -9.22
CA SER A 241 -5.92 13.85 -10.56
C SER A 241 -5.68 15.35 -10.51
N THR A 242 -4.86 15.85 -11.42
CA THR A 242 -4.71 17.30 -11.64
C THR A 242 -5.98 17.89 -12.26
N GLU A 243 -6.14 19.22 -12.19
CA GLU A 243 -7.29 19.90 -12.82
C GLU A 243 -7.35 19.66 -14.34
N GLU A 244 -6.20 19.58 -15.00
CA GLU A 244 -6.11 19.29 -16.42
C GLU A 244 -6.56 17.87 -16.75
N GLU A 245 -6.17 16.89 -15.95
CA GLU A 245 -6.61 15.49 -16.08
C GLU A 245 -8.13 15.36 -15.84
N GLN A 246 -8.66 16.03 -14.83
CA GLN A 246 -10.10 16.08 -14.56
C GLN A 246 -10.86 16.68 -15.74
N LYS A 247 -10.35 17.77 -16.30
CA LYS A 247 -10.94 18.41 -17.47
C LYS A 247 -10.93 17.45 -18.69
N GLN A 248 -9.84 16.76 -18.93
CA GLN A 248 -9.76 15.77 -20.02
C GLN A 248 -10.84 14.68 -19.89
N LEU A 249 -11.04 14.15 -18.67
CA LEU A 249 -12.07 13.16 -18.41
C LEU A 249 -13.49 13.73 -18.69
N PHE A 250 -13.80 14.91 -18.14
CA PHE A 250 -15.11 15.51 -18.32
C PHE A 250 -15.40 15.92 -19.78
N ASP A 251 -14.41 16.44 -20.48
CA ASP A 251 -14.52 16.75 -21.91
C ASP A 251 -14.78 15.48 -22.75
N ALA A 252 -14.12 14.35 -22.38
CA ALA A 252 -14.33 13.07 -23.07
C ALA A 252 -15.71 12.47 -22.75
N LEU A 253 -16.22 12.61 -21.52
CA LEU A 253 -17.60 12.24 -21.17
C LEU A 253 -18.60 13.08 -21.95
N ALA A 254 -18.40 14.41 -22.02
CA ALA A 254 -19.28 15.33 -22.74
C ALA A 254 -19.36 14.99 -24.24
N LYS A 255 -18.26 14.60 -24.87
CA LYS A 255 -18.25 14.11 -26.28
C LYS A 255 -19.12 12.87 -26.47
N LYS A 256 -19.34 12.09 -25.42
CA LYS A 256 -20.27 10.93 -25.44
C LYS A 256 -21.69 11.29 -25.00
N GLY A 257 -21.99 12.56 -24.82
CA GLY A 257 -23.29 13.00 -24.33
C GLY A 257 -23.55 12.63 -22.86
N LYS A 258 -22.46 12.44 -22.07
CA LYS A 258 -22.54 12.07 -20.66
C LYS A 258 -21.91 13.14 -19.78
N ALA A 259 -22.34 13.21 -18.50
CA ALA A 259 -21.73 14.04 -17.47
C ALA A 259 -21.68 13.31 -16.13
N TRP A 260 -20.78 13.73 -15.28
CA TRP A 260 -20.73 13.28 -13.90
C TRP A 260 -21.61 14.18 -13.02
N ASP A 261 -22.59 13.58 -12.34
CA ASP A 261 -23.36 14.25 -11.28
C ASP A 261 -22.72 13.91 -9.93
N ALA A 262 -21.95 14.85 -9.39
CA ALA A 262 -21.22 14.67 -8.12
C ALA A 262 -22.16 14.57 -6.90
N VAL A 263 -23.39 15.08 -6.99
CA VAL A 263 -24.37 15.03 -5.90
C VAL A 263 -25.02 13.65 -5.85
N LYS A 264 -25.45 13.14 -7.01
CA LYS A 264 -26.09 11.83 -7.14
C LYS A 264 -25.06 10.70 -7.25
N LYS A 265 -23.78 11.03 -7.42
CA LYS A 265 -22.67 10.08 -7.63
C LYS A 265 -22.96 9.09 -8.76
N GLN A 266 -23.36 9.61 -9.90
CA GLN A 266 -23.67 8.79 -11.08
C GLN A 266 -23.37 9.51 -12.38
N ILE A 267 -23.17 8.73 -13.44
CA ILE A 267 -23.07 9.27 -14.79
C ILE A 267 -24.49 9.50 -15.33
N VAL A 268 -24.74 10.70 -15.80
CA VAL A 268 -26.02 11.12 -16.35
C VAL A 268 -25.88 11.48 -17.83
N ASP A 269 -26.98 11.40 -18.56
CA ASP A 269 -27.01 11.90 -19.93
C ASP A 269 -27.00 13.43 -19.94
N LEU A 270 -26.09 14.01 -20.73
CA LEU A 270 -26.14 15.42 -21.02
C LEU A 270 -27.41 15.70 -21.84
N LYS A 271 -28.29 16.54 -21.30
CA LYS A 271 -29.38 17.06 -22.12
C LYS A 271 -28.73 17.73 -23.36
N PRO A 272 -29.14 17.40 -24.58
CA PRO A 272 -28.56 18.02 -25.76
C PRO A 272 -28.70 19.54 -25.63
N LYS A 273 -27.61 20.28 -25.80
CA LYS A 273 -27.65 21.73 -25.93
C LYS A 273 -28.37 22.03 -27.23
N ILE A 274 -29.66 22.32 -27.13
CA ILE A 274 -30.45 22.65 -28.31
C ILE A 274 -29.97 24.02 -28.80
N GLU A 275 -29.26 24.05 -29.93
CA GLU A 275 -28.94 25.30 -30.62
C GLU A 275 -30.19 25.75 -31.37
N LEU A 276 -30.75 26.87 -30.92
CA LEU A 276 -31.89 27.48 -31.57
C LEU A 276 -31.47 28.00 -32.95
N LYS A 277 -32.25 27.65 -33.96
CA LYS A 277 -32.11 28.15 -35.35
C LYS A 277 -33.20 29.15 -35.63
N PRO A 278 -32.98 30.13 -36.57
CA PRO A 278 -34.04 31.05 -36.98
C PRO A 278 -35.30 30.29 -37.34
N PHE A 279 -36.43 30.77 -36.82
CA PHE A 279 -37.78 30.23 -36.90
C PHE A 279 -38.07 28.99 -36.06
N ASP A 280 -37.18 28.57 -35.21
CA ASP A 280 -37.51 27.56 -34.17
C ASP A 280 -38.58 28.12 -33.26
N LYS A 281 -39.57 27.28 -32.90
CA LYS A 281 -40.57 27.64 -31.91
C LYS A 281 -39.98 27.67 -30.51
N VAL A 282 -40.16 28.75 -29.77
CA VAL A 282 -39.56 28.98 -28.46
C VAL A 282 -40.62 29.46 -27.45
N LEU A 283 -40.26 29.33 -26.18
CA LEU A 283 -40.95 30.02 -25.09
C LEU A 283 -40.04 31.16 -24.62
N VAL A 284 -40.66 32.34 -24.44
CA VAL A 284 -39.97 33.58 -24.13
C VAL A 284 -40.60 34.32 -22.95
N ARG A 285 -39.81 35.09 -22.21
CA ARG A 285 -40.25 36.02 -21.17
C ARG A 285 -39.14 37.01 -20.83
N ASN A 286 -39.48 38.12 -20.17
CA ASN A 286 -38.49 39.13 -19.75
C ASN A 286 -38.15 39.07 -18.26
N ARG A 287 -39.00 38.48 -17.40
CA ARG A 287 -38.79 38.35 -15.96
C ARG A 287 -39.22 36.97 -15.47
N ASN A 288 -38.62 36.47 -14.42
CA ASN A 288 -38.97 35.18 -13.82
C ASN A 288 -40.42 35.14 -13.29
N THR A 289 -41.01 36.29 -13.03
CA THR A 289 -42.41 36.43 -12.59
C THR A 289 -43.41 36.49 -13.74
N GLN A 290 -42.94 36.60 -14.98
CA GLN A 290 -43.80 36.59 -16.16
C GLN A 290 -44.11 35.17 -16.60
N ARG A 291 -45.28 35.00 -17.23
CA ARG A 291 -45.65 33.77 -17.91
C ARG A 291 -44.80 33.59 -19.17
N TRP A 292 -44.58 32.37 -19.51
CA TRP A 292 -43.94 32.01 -20.78
C TRP A 292 -44.92 32.18 -21.92
N ASP A 293 -44.53 32.94 -22.93
CA ASP A 293 -45.26 33.11 -24.18
C ASP A 293 -44.56 32.39 -25.32
N ALA A 294 -45.31 31.89 -26.30
CA ALA A 294 -44.75 31.24 -27.47
C ALA A 294 -44.34 32.24 -28.52
N ASP A 295 -43.16 32.10 -29.11
CA ASP A 295 -42.64 32.94 -30.18
C ASP A 295 -41.79 32.10 -31.17
N LEU A 296 -41.33 32.74 -32.25
CA LEU A 296 -40.37 32.15 -33.16
C LEU A 296 -39.01 32.84 -32.99
N PHE A 297 -37.97 32.05 -32.76
CA PHE A 297 -36.60 32.52 -32.57
C PHE A 297 -36.05 33.18 -33.85
N GLY A 298 -35.41 34.29 -33.73
CA GLY A 298 -34.68 34.96 -34.79
C GLY A 298 -33.19 34.77 -34.66
N PHE A 299 -32.61 35.47 -33.70
CA PHE A 299 -31.18 35.39 -33.43
C PHE A 299 -30.86 35.76 -31.98
N LYS A 300 -29.67 35.41 -31.53
CA LYS A 300 -29.11 35.83 -30.25
C LYS A 300 -28.14 36.97 -30.46
N SER A 301 -28.19 38.00 -29.64
CA SER A 301 -27.22 39.11 -29.67
C SER A 301 -26.50 39.23 -28.33
N ASP A 302 -25.33 39.83 -28.34
CA ASP A 302 -24.53 40.14 -27.15
C ASP A 302 -24.86 41.51 -26.56
N GLY A 303 -26.07 42.02 -26.83
CA GLY A 303 -26.53 43.33 -26.38
C GLY A 303 -26.77 43.41 -24.87
N VAL A 304 -26.64 44.62 -24.31
CA VAL A 304 -26.66 44.86 -22.85
C VAL A 304 -28.06 44.66 -22.22
N ASN A 305 -29.13 44.71 -22.99
CA ASN A 305 -30.50 44.74 -22.47
C ASN A 305 -31.38 43.52 -22.85
N PHE A 306 -31.17 42.93 -24.02
CA PHE A 306 -31.93 41.76 -24.50
C PHE A 306 -31.08 40.85 -25.31
N PHE A 307 -31.12 39.57 -25.00
CA PHE A 307 -30.24 38.58 -25.62
C PHE A 307 -30.88 37.79 -26.78
N TYR A 308 -32.21 37.72 -26.80
CA TYR A 308 -32.94 36.90 -27.79
C TYR A 308 -33.91 37.76 -28.56
N HIS A 309 -33.70 37.81 -29.87
CA HIS A 309 -34.60 38.49 -30.81
C HIS A 309 -35.49 37.46 -31.47
N CYS A 310 -36.79 37.65 -31.30
CA CYS A 310 -37.81 36.76 -31.84
C CYS A 310 -38.78 37.58 -32.73
N VAL A 311 -39.70 36.91 -33.42
CA VAL A 311 -40.63 37.58 -34.35
C VAL A 311 -41.48 38.64 -33.65
N SER A 312 -41.96 38.39 -32.44
CA SER A 312 -42.82 39.34 -31.74
C SER A 312 -42.06 40.39 -30.91
N GLY A 313 -40.72 40.27 -30.77
CA GLY A 313 -39.95 41.23 -29.99
C GLY A 313 -38.62 40.71 -29.46
N SER A 314 -38.06 41.37 -28.44
CA SER A 314 -36.79 41.05 -27.82
C SER A 314 -36.97 40.59 -26.37
N TRP A 315 -36.28 39.56 -25.98
CA TRP A 315 -36.55 38.84 -24.74
C TRP A 315 -35.25 38.52 -23.95
N ASN A 316 -35.37 38.52 -22.62
CA ASN A 316 -34.23 38.16 -21.75
C ASN A 316 -34.07 36.65 -21.56
N PHE A 317 -35.18 35.91 -21.65
CA PHE A 317 -35.20 34.47 -21.50
C PHE A 317 -35.86 33.85 -22.72
N CYS A 318 -35.21 32.83 -23.24
CA CYS A 318 -35.69 32.07 -24.40
C CYS A 318 -35.27 30.61 -24.22
N ILE A 319 -36.23 29.70 -24.31
CA ILE A 319 -36.01 28.27 -24.25
C ILE A 319 -36.70 27.56 -25.42
N PRO A 320 -36.23 26.39 -25.88
CA PRO A 320 -36.95 25.63 -26.89
C PRO A 320 -38.39 25.33 -26.47
N TYR A 321 -39.30 25.41 -27.38
CA TYR A 321 -40.70 25.01 -27.14
C TYR A 321 -40.80 23.50 -26.91
N ILE A 322 -40.10 22.70 -27.76
CA ILE A 322 -40.10 21.25 -27.69
C ILE A 322 -39.46 20.77 -26.38
N GLY A 323 -40.21 19.99 -25.62
CA GLY A 323 -39.85 19.50 -24.31
C GLY A 323 -40.13 20.43 -23.15
N ASN A 324 -40.69 21.66 -23.42
CA ASN A 324 -41.07 22.65 -22.43
C ASN A 324 -42.52 23.12 -22.61
N GLU A 325 -43.34 22.41 -23.37
CA GLU A 325 -44.71 22.79 -23.74
C GLU A 325 -45.57 23.06 -22.51
N SER A 326 -45.36 22.31 -21.43
CA SER A 326 -46.10 22.43 -20.18
C SER A 326 -45.85 23.76 -19.44
N LEU A 327 -44.82 24.50 -19.80
CA LEU A 327 -44.49 25.79 -19.21
C LEU A 327 -45.26 26.95 -19.84
N LEU A 328 -45.80 26.77 -21.04
CA LEU A 328 -46.60 27.82 -21.73
C LEU A 328 -47.69 28.35 -20.84
N GLY A 329 -47.75 29.67 -20.69
CA GLY A 329 -48.76 30.36 -19.85
C GLY A 329 -48.49 30.24 -18.33
N THR A 330 -47.41 29.60 -17.92
CA THR A 330 -46.99 29.47 -16.49
C THR A 330 -45.83 30.39 -16.16
N THR A 331 -45.61 30.64 -14.88
CA THR A 331 -44.42 31.34 -14.35
C THR A 331 -43.34 30.39 -13.84
N LYS A 332 -43.54 29.07 -13.97
CA LYS A 332 -42.57 28.05 -13.50
C LYS A 332 -41.28 28.14 -14.31
N ASP A 333 -40.16 27.92 -13.65
CA ASP A 333 -38.86 27.78 -14.35
C ASP A 333 -38.77 26.44 -15.06
N ALA A 334 -38.03 26.42 -16.19
CA ALA A 334 -37.63 25.14 -16.81
C ALA A 334 -36.73 24.37 -15.82
N GLU A 335 -36.97 23.09 -15.71
CA GLU A 335 -36.05 22.22 -14.94
C GLU A 335 -34.64 22.28 -15.54
N LYS A 336 -33.66 22.64 -14.70
CA LYS A 336 -32.26 22.77 -15.09
C LYS A 336 -31.62 21.40 -15.42
#